data_0670d3addfb1921ed5ad04665dc22298
#
_entry.id   0670d3addfb1921ed5ad04665dc22298
#
_cell.length_a   1.000
_cell.length_b   1.000
_cell.length_c   1.000
_cell.angle_alpha   90.00
_cell.angle_beta   90.00
_cell.angle_gamma   90.00
#
_symmetry.space_group_name_H-M   'P 1'
#
loop_
_entity.id
_entity.type
_entity.pdbx_description
1 polymer ?
#
loop_
_entity_poly.entity_id
_entity_poly.type
_entity_poly.pdbx_seq_one_letter_code
_entity_poly.pdbx_strand_id
1 'polypeptide(L)'
;AERRTGRRGWGEALGLIPVAGSLAMAIGYSVVVGWILKYAVASFTGAALENQGVEAFTAYFNTAASSWGNTGWQVAAMAGTLLIMALGIGGGIERANKVMMPLFFCLFVGLAIYIATLPGAADGYRYIFVLKPEGLLDPMVWVYALGQAFFSLSVAGNGTLIYGSYLSKEADVPESARTVAFFDSMAAILSAL
;
A
#
# COMPACT_ATOMS: atom_id res chain seq x y z
N ALA A 1 -17.26 0.31 -24.61
CA ALA A 1 -16.73 0.97 -25.82
C ALA A 1 -17.37 0.36 -27.08
N GLU A 2 -17.45 -0.95 -27.19
CA GLU A 2 -17.99 -1.68 -28.36
C GLU A 2 -19.43 -1.28 -28.68
N ARG A 3 -20.31 -1.17 -27.69
CA ARG A 3 -21.71 -0.76 -27.85
C ARG A 3 -21.92 0.68 -28.32
N ARG A 4 -20.94 1.57 -28.10
CA ARG A 4 -21.04 3.00 -28.47
C ARG A 4 -20.32 3.38 -29.76
N THR A 5 -19.25 2.70 -30.13
CA THR A 5 -18.40 3.11 -31.26
C THR A 5 -18.42 2.13 -32.44
N GLY A 6 -18.92 0.91 -32.23
CA GLY A 6 -18.90 -0.14 -33.25
C GLY A 6 -17.51 -0.61 -33.72
N ARG A 7 -16.45 -0.05 -33.10
CA ARG A 7 -15.03 -0.33 -33.43
C ARG A 7 -14.38 -1.13 -32.30
N ARG A 8 -14.44 -2.43 -32.40
CA ARG A 8 -13.93 -3.38 -31.41
C ARG A 8 -12.44 -3.17 -31.11
N GLY A 9 -11.60 -3.05 -32.11
CA GLY A 9 -10.15 -2.97 -31.95
C GLY A 9 -9.63 -1.73 -31.21
N TRP A 10 -10.27 -0.57 -31.35
CA TRP A 10 -9.86 0.63 -30.63
C TRP A 10 -10.19 0.58 -29.14
N GLY A 11 -11.34 -0.02 -28.78
CA GLY A 11 -11.70 -0.20 -27.38
C GLY A 11 -10.77 -1.19 -26.65
N GLU A 12 -10.36 -2.24 -27.34
CA GLU A 12 -9.41 -3.23 -26.83
C GLU A 12 -8.01 -2.62 -26.65
N ALA A 13 -7.52 -1.88 -27.64
CA ALA A 13 -6.21 -1.22 -27.57
C ALA A 13 -6.13 -0.20 -26.42
N LEU A 14 -7.17 0.63 -26.25
CA LEU A 14 -7.23 1.57 -25.13
C LEU A 14 -7.34 0.87 -23.77
N GLY A 15 -8.02 -0.29 -23.71
CA GLY A 15 -8.14 -1.09 -22.50
C GLY A 15 -6.84 -1.79 -22.09
N LEU A 16 -5.91 -2.03 -23.02
CA LEU A 16 -4.61 -2.62 -22.70
C LEU A 16 -3.71 -1.68 -21.90
N ILE A 17 -3.83 -0.37 -22.08
CA ILE A 17 -2.98 0.61 -21.38
C ILE A 17 -3.12 0.48 -19.84
N PRO A 18 -4.34 0.57 -19.24
CA PRO A 18 -4.48 0.40 -17.81
C PRO A 18 -4.12 -1.01 -17.34
N VAL A 19 -4.34 -2.05 -18.13
CA VAL A 19 -3.93 -3.42 -17.79
C VAL A 19 -2.40 -3.54 -17.72
N ALA A 20 -1.68 -2.98 -18.69
CA ALA A 20 -0.21 -2.96 -18.67
C ALA A 20 0.33 -2.16 -17.46
N GLY A 21 -0.31 -1.03 -17.12
CA GLY A 21 0.03 -0.25 -15.95
C GLY A 21 -0.16 -1.04 -14.64
N SER A 22 -1.30 -1.74 -14.50
CA SER A 22 -1.56 -2.60 -13.34
C SER A 22 -0.57 -3.76 -13.23
N LEU A 23 -0.18 -4.37 -14.37
CA LEU A 23 0.81 -5.43 -14.40
C LEU A 23 2.21 -4.93 -13.97
N ALA A 24 2.63 -3.79 -14.49
CA ALA A 24 3.90 -3.17 -14.11
C ALA A 24 3.94 -2.84 -12.61
N MET A 25 2.83 -2.31 -12.07
CA MET A 25 2.68 -2.05 -10.65
C MET A 25 2.73 -3.34 -9.82
N ALA A 26 2.05 -4.41 -10.23
CA ALA A 26 2.06 -5.69 -9.54
C ALA A 26 3.49 -6.29 -9.48
N ILE A 27 4.28 -6.16 -10.54
CA ILE A 27 5.68 -6.59 -10.56
C ILE A 27 6.50 -5.82 -9.51
N GLY A 28 6.39 -4.49 -9.48
CA GLY A 28 7.08 -3.65 -8.49
C GLY A 28 6.66 -3.98 -7.05
N TYR A 29 5.36 -4.13 -6.81
CA TYR A 29 4.83 -4.49 -5.49
C TYR A 29 5.30 -5.86 -5.02
N SER A 30 5.43 -6.84 -5.91
CA SER A 30 5.90 -8.18 -5.53
C SER A 30 7.31 -8.14 -4.90
N VAL A 31 8.19 -7.26 -5.41
CA VAL A 31 9.53 -7.04 -4.84
C VAL A 31 9.43 -6.43 -3.44
N VAL A 32 8.62 -5.38 -3.30
CA VAL A 32 8.44 -4.66 -2.01
C VAL A 32 7.84 -5.60 -0.95
N VAL A 33 6.82 -6.39 -1.30
CA VAL A 33 6.22 -7.37 -0.37
C VAL A 33 7.25 -8.41 0.06
N GLY A 34 8.13 -8.84 -0.85
CA GLY A 34 9.26 -9.71 -0.51
C GLY A 34 10.19 -9.07 0.54
N TRP A 35 10.54 -7.80 0.39
CA TRP A 35 11.33 -7.07 1.39
C TRP A 35 10.62 -7.00 2.74
N ILE A 36 9.35 -6.63 2.74
CA ILE A 36 8.54 -6.56 3.98
C ILE A 36 8.53 -7.92 4.69
N LEU A 37 8.31 -9.01 3.96
CA LEU A 37 8.31 -10.36 4.54
C LEU A 37 9.69 -10.73 5.12
N LYS A 38 10.78 -10.43 4.39
CA LYS A 38 12.15 -10.63 4.87
C LYS A 38 12.41 -9.89 6.18
N TYR A 39 12.06 -8.59 6.22
CA TYR A 39 12.26 -7.78 7.41
C TYR A 39 11.36 -8.19 8.57
N ALA A 40 10.11 -8.59 8.30
CA ALA A 40 9.23 -9.13 9.32
C ALA A 40 9.83 -10.37 9.97
N VAL A 41 10.29 -11.35 9.17
CA VAL A 41 10.95 -12.55 9.70
C VAL A 41 12.23 -12.21 10.45
N ALA A 42 13.06 -11.31 9.92
CA ALA A 42 14.28 -10.86 10.58
C ALA A 42 14.00 -10.18 11.94
N SER A 43 12.90 -9.46 12.06
CA SER A 43 12.47 -8.85 13.32
C SER A 43 12.01 -9.89 14.34
N PHE A 44 11.24 -10.89 13.90
CA PHE A 44 10.77 -11.98 14.79
C PHE A 44 11.90 -12.92 15.23
N THR A 45 12.88 -13.16 14.37
CA THR A 45 14.03 -14.03 14.70
C THR A 45 15.14 -13.32 15.46
N GLY A 46 15.06 -12.00 15.57
CA GLY A 46 16.12 -11.18 16.18
C GLY A 46 17.29 -10.87 15.24
N ALA A 47 17.32 -11.41 14.03
CA ALA A 47 18.41 -11.17 13.06
C ALA A 47 18.53 -9.67 12.67
N ALA A 48 17.46 -8.90 12.78
CA ALA A 48 17.53 -7.45 12.58
C ALA A 48 18.34 -6.74 13.68
N LEU A 49 18.37 -7.28 14.89
CA LEU A 49 19.06 -6.71 16.05
C LEU A 49 20.59 -6.97 16.01
N GLU A 50 21.04 -7.89 15.18
CA GLU A 50 22.47 -8.14 14.97
C GLU A 50 23.15 -6.98 14.21
N ASN A 51 22.36 -6.20 13.45
CA ASN A 51 22.87 -5.03 12.76
C ASN A 51 22.87 -3.83 13.70
N GLN A 52 24.04 -3.23 13.92
CA GLN A 52 24.18 -2.04 14.75
C GLN A 52 24.74 -0.88 13.91
N GLY A 53 24.07 0.26 13.99
CA GLY A 53 24.46 1.47 13.27
C GLY A 53 23.97 1.55 11.83
N VAL A 54 24.00 2.76 11.31
CA VAL A 54 23.42 3.10 9.97
C VAL A 54 24.12 2.33 8.85
N GLU A 55 25.44 2.14 8.93
CA GLU A 55 26.22 1.44 7.91
C GLU A 55 25.82 -0.04 7.79
N ALA A 56 25.63 -0.74 8.93
CA ALA A 56 25.24 -2.13 8.96
C ALA A 56 23.81 -2.32 8.39
N PHE A 57 22.88 -1.46 8.76
CA PHE A 57 21.52 -1.48 8.19
C PHE A 57 21.51 -1.15 6.71
N THR A 58 22.35 -0.22 6.25
CA THR A 58 22.47 0.12 4.83
C THR A 58 23.04 -1.06 4.05
N ALA A 59 24.06 -1.74 4.54
CA ALA A 59 24.63 -2.92 3.92
C ALA A 59 23.62 -4.08 3.86
N TYR A 60 22.87 -4.29 4.94
CA TYR A 60 21.78 -5.28 4.99
C TYR A 60 20.70 -5.00 3.96
N PHE A 61 20.27 -3.73 3.83
CA PHE A 61 19.33 -3.32 2.81
C PHE A 61 19.88 -3.50 1.39
N ASN A 62 21.11 -3.06 1.13
CA ASN A 62 21.73 -3.21 -0.19
C ASN A 62 21.86 -4.69 -0.61
N THR A 63 22.11 -5.58 0.33
CA THR A 63 22.09 -7.02 0.09
C THR A 63 20.68 -7.51 -0.29
N ALA A 64 19.66 -7.05 0.42
CA ALA A 64 18.26 -7.37 0.09
C ALA A 64 17.83 -6.78 -1.25
N ALA A 65 18.27 -5.56 -1.58
CA ALA A 65 17.94 -4.86 -2.81
C ALA A 65 18.78 -5.31 -4.03
N SER A 66 19.80 -6.16 -3.83
CA SER A 66 20.58 -6.71 -4.93
C SER A 66 19.73 -7.59 -5.86
N SER A 67 20.23 -7.84 -7.09
CA SER A 67 19.46 -8.50 -8.16
C SER A 67 18.81 -9.83 -7.76
N TRP A 68 19.40 -10.58 -6.82
CA TRP A 68 18.91 -11.89 -6.37
C TRP A 68 18.64 -11.95 -4.86
N GLY A 69 18.96 -10.90 -4.12
CA GLY A 69 18.94 -10.89 -2.65
C GLY A 69 17.55 -11.04 -2.03
N ASN A 70 16.50 -10.80 -2.81
CA ASN A 70 15.11 -10.86 -2.36
C ASN A 70 14.27 -11.94 -3.04
N THR A 71 14.81 -12.65 -4.04
CA THR A 71 14.01 -13.54 -4.91
C THR A 71 13.26 -14.61 -4.13
N GLY A 72 13.93 -15.28 -3.17
CA GLY A 72 13.27 -16.30 -2.34
C GLY A 72 12.10 -15.76 -1.53
N TRP A 73 12.26 -14.58 -0.95
CA TRP A 73 11.22 -13.90 -0.17
C TRP A 73 10.08 -13.39 -1.05
N GLN A 74 10.41 -12.90 -2.25
CA GLN A 74 9.42 -12.50 -3.24
C GLN A 74 8.56 -13.68 -3.69
N VAL A 75 9.17 -14.82 -3.98
CA VAL A 75 8.45 -16.06 -4.34
C VAL A 75 7.55 -16.52 -3.20
N ALA A 76 8.05 -16.53 -1.95
CA ALA A 76 7.27 -16.90 -0.78
C ALA A 76 6.06 -15.98 -0.58
N ALA A 77 6.26 -14.66 -0.70
CA ALA A 77 5.20 -13.66 -0.60
C ALA A 77 4.15 -13.83 -1.71
N MET A 78 4.59 -14.04 -2.94
CA MET A 78 3.70 -14.29 -4.07
C MET A 78 2.90 -15.58 -3.90
N ALA A 79 3.54 -16.67 -3.43
CA ALA A 79 2.85 -17.92 -3.14
C ALA A 79 1.76 -17.72 -2.08
N GLY A 80 2.06 -17.02 -0.99
CA GLY A 80 1.07 -16.67 0.04
C GLY A 80 -0.11 -15.87 -0.52
N THR A 81 0.17 -14.86 -1.34
CA THR A 81 -0.86 -14.05 -2.00
C THR A 81 -1.74 -14.89 -2.91
N LEU A 82 -1.13 -15.75 -3.75
CA LEU A 82 -1.86 -16.62 -4.67
C LEU A 82 -2.72 -17.65 -3.91
N LEU A 83 -2.25 -18.18 -2.79
CA LEU A 83 -3.04 -19.07 -1.93
C LEU A 83 -4.29 -18.36 -1.39
N ILE A 84 -4.15 -17.13 -0.90
CA ILE A 84 -5.29 -16.33 -0.42
C ILE A 84 -6.27 -16.08 -1.57
N MET A 85 -5.77 -15.70 -2.74
CA MET A 85 -6.60 -15.45 -3.92
C MET A 85 -7.32 -16.71 -4.43
N ALA A 86 -6.66 -17.88 -4.35
CA ALA A 86 -7.25 -19.16 -4.75
C ALA A 86 -8.47 -19.55 -3.92
N LEU A 87 -8.59 -19.05 -2.69
CA LEU A 87 -9.76 -19.23 -1.83
C LEU A 87 -10.95 -18.34 -2.24
N GLY A 88 -10.76 -17.49 -3.26
CA GLY A 88 -11.79 -16.59 -3.77
C GLY A 88 -11.98 -15.32 -2.93
N ILE A 89 -12.99 -14.52 -3.29
CA ILE A 89 -13.21 -13.20 -2.68
C ILE A 89 -13.70 -13.35 -1.24
N GLY A 90 -14.79 -14.05 -1.01
CA GLY A 90 -15.40 -14.19 0.32
C GLY A 90 -14.61 -15.09 1.25
N GLY A 91 -14.07 -16.21 0.75
CA GLY A 91 -13.30 -17.18 1.54
C GLY A 91 -11.84 -16.79 1.79
N GLY A 92 -11.23 -16.04 0.88
CA GLY A 92 -9.83 -15.66 0.93
C GLY A 92 -9.64 -14.18 1.26
N ILE A 93 -9.85 -13.31 0.28
CA ILE A 93 -9.51 -11.87 0.37
C ILE A 93 -10.28 -11.20 1.52
N GLU A 94 -11.60 -11.41 1.59
CA GLU A 94 -12.43 -10.79 2.62
C GLU A 94 -12.07 -11.28 4.03
N ARG A 95 -11.85 -12.60 4.18
CA ARG A 95 -11.46 -13.17 5.47
C ARG A 95 -10.08 -12.72 5.91
N ALA A 96 -9.11 -12.66 4.99
CA ALA A 96 -7.78 -12.13 5.29
C ALA A 96 -7.86 -10.66 5.73
N ASN A 97 -8.62 -9.82 5.01
CA ASN A 97 -8.78 -8.42 5.35
C ASN A 97 -9.48 -8.19 6.70
N LYS A 98 -10.47 -9.02 7.07
CA LYS A 98 -11.14 -8.94 8.38
C LYS A 98 -10.18 -9.15 9.56
N VAL A 99 -9.08 -9.87 9.36
CA VAL A 99 -8.04 -10.07 10.38
C VAL A 99 -6.94 -9.03 10.25
N MET A 100 -6.47 -8.79 9.03
CA MET A 100 -5.31 -7.93 8.77
C MET A 100 -5.60 -6.45 9.08
N MET A 101 -6.81 -5.96 8.75
CA MET A 101 -7.13 -4.54 8.96
C MET A 101 -7.20 -4.14 10.43
N PRO A 102 -7.92 -4.85 11.32
CA PRO A 102 -7.87 -4.55 12.74
C PRO A 102 -6.47 -4.69 13.33
N LEU A 103 -5.72 -5.72 12.93
CA LEU A 103 -4.34 -5.92 13.37
C LEU A 103 -3.45 -4.75 12.97
N PHE A 104 -3.56 -4.28 11.72
CA PHE A 104 -2.86 -3.11 11.22
C PHE A 104 -3.12 -1.88 12.09
N PHE A 105 -4.39 -1.53 12.32
CA PHE A 105 -4.73 -0.37 13.15
C PHE A 105 -4.23 -0.52 14.60
N CYS A 106 -4.37 -1.70 15.21
CA CYS A 106 -3.86 -1.95 16.55
C CYS A 106 -2.34 -1.79 16.63
N LEU A 107 -1.60 -2.31 15.67
CA LEU A 107 -0.14 -2.19 15.62
C LEU A 107 0.30 -0.73 15.44
N PHE A 108 -0.31 0.00 14.51
CA PHE A 108 0.06 1.41 14.26
C PHE A 108 -0.32 2.32 15.42
N VAL A 109 -1.50 2.15 16.04
CA VAL A 109 -1.87 2.88 17.25
C VAL A 109 -0.91 2.56 18.39
N GLY A 110 -0.61 1.28 18.61
CA GLY A 110 0.36 0.88 19.63
C GLY A 110 1.75 1.47 19.40
N LEU A 111 2.19 1.48 18.13
CA LEU A 111 3.46 2.05 17.74
C LEU A 111 3.47 3.59 17.93
N ALA A 112 2.42 4.29 17.52
CA ALA A 112 2.30 5.73 17.72
C ALA A 112 2.34 6.10 19.22
N ILE A 113 1.63 5.36 20.08
CA ILE A 113 1.68 5.53 21.53
C ILE A 113 3.10 5.28 22.06
N TYR A 114 3.75 4.21 21.62
CA TYR A 114 5.12 3.90 22.03
C TYR A 114 6.09 5.00 21.62
N ILE A 115 6.04 5.47 20.38
CA ILE A 115 6.88 6.56 19.87
C ILE A 115 6.66 7.83 20.68
N ALA A 116 5.40 8.15 21.05
CA ALA A 116 5.08 9.32 21.87
C ALA A 116 5.79 9.32 23.24
N THR A 117 6.19 8.15 23.74
CA THR A 117 6.93 8.02 25.01
C THR A 117 8.45 8.20 24.86
N LEU A 118 8.95 8.24 23.62
CA LEU A 118 10.39 8.34 23.38
C LEU A 118 10.89 9.79 23.53
N PRO A 119 12.13 9.99 24.02
CA PRO A 119 12.75 11.31 24.06
C PRO A 119 12.86 11.91 22.64
N GLY A 120 12.41 13.15 22.47
CA GLY A 120 12.44 13.84 21.17
C GLY A 120 11.21 13.60 20.27
N ALA A 121 10.29 12.73 20.64
CA ALA A 121 9.07 12.48 19.87
C ALA A 121 8.23 13.75 19.64
N ALA A 122 8.23 14.67 20.61
CA ALA A 122 7.50 15.94 20.51
C ALA A 122 7.92 16.77 19.29
N ASP A 123 9.21 16.76 18.93
CA ASP A 123 9.72 17.50 17.77
C ASP A 123 9.24 16.86 16.45
N GLY A 124 9.20 15.52 16.38
CA GLY A 124 8.64 14.77 15.25
C GLY A 124 7.15 15.07 15.04
N TYR A 125 6.36 14.96 16.09
CA TYR A 125 4.94 15.31 16.03
C TYR A 125 4.70 16.78 15.66
N ARG A 126 5.48 17.70 16.25
CA ARG A 126 5.41 19.11 15.89
C ARG A 126 5.71 19.34 14.41
N TYR A 127 6.69 18.63 13.84
CA TYR A 127 7.01 18.74 12.42
C TYR A 127 5.83 18.35 11.52
N ILE A 128 5.10 17.29 11.88
CA ILE A 128 3.94 16.81 11.11
C ILE A 128 2.76 17.78 11.20
N PHE A 129 2.51 18.33 12.39
CA PHE A 129 1.34 19.18 12.64
C PHE A 129 1.59 20.69 12.40
N VAL A 130 2.81 21.11 12.11
CA VAL A 130 3.08 22.51 11.74
C VAL A 130 2.55 22.78 10.35
N LEU A 131 1.45 23.55 10.30
CA LEU A 131 0.92 24.04 9.03
C LEU A 131 1.86 25.08 8.44
N LYS A 132 2.23 24.88 7.19
CA LYS A 132 3.01 25.83 6.36
C LYS A 132 2.09 26.37 5.26
N PRO A 133 1.39 27.49 5.48
CA PRO A 133 0.42 28.01 4.53
C PRO A 133 1.03 28.34 3.15
N GLU A 134 2.33 28.66 3.14
CA GLU A 134 3.10 28.94 1.91
C GLU A 134 3.12 27.74 0.97
N GLY A 135 3.13 26.52 1.50
CA GLY A 135 3.07 25.29 0.70
C GLY A 135 1.77 25.13 -0.09
N LEU A 136 0.67 25.75 0.34
CA LEU A 136 -0.61 25.72 -0.39
C LEU A 136 -0.55 26.51 -1.70
N LEU A 137 0.39 27.43 -1.81
CA LEU A 137 0.61 28.24 -3.02
C LEU A 137 1.58 27.58 -4.01
N ASP A 138 2.27 26.52 -3.58
CA ASP A 138 3.19 25.78 -4.43
C ASP A 138 2.44 24.69 -5.24
N PRO A 139 2.37 24.81 -6.59
CA PRO A 139 1.71 23.82 -7.43
C PRO A 139 2.28 22.40 -7.28
N MET A 140 3.57 22.26 -6.92
CA MET A 140 4.20 20.94 -6.76
C MET A 140 3.66 20.19 -5.55
N VAL A 141 3.31 20.89 -4.48
CA VAL A 141 2.65 20.27 -3.31
C VAL A 141 1.34 19.61 -3.72
N TRP A 142 0.54 20.26 -4.55
CA TRP A 142 -0.71 19.70 -5.07
C TRP A 142 -0.48 18.52 -6.01
N VAL A 143 0.55 18.57 -6.85
CA VAL A 143 0.91 17.45 -7.74
C VAL A 143 1.27 16.21 -6.90
N TYR A 144 2.12 16.37 -5.88
CA TYR A 144 2.49 15.26 -4.99
C TYR A 144 1.30 14.76 -4.17
N ALA A 145 0.48 15.65 -3.62
CA ALA A 145 -0.69 15.27 -2.83
C ALA A 145 -1.72 14.51 -3.67
N LEU A 146 -2.02 15.00 -4.87
CA LEU A 146 -2.91 14.29 -5.80
C LEU A 146 -2.33 12.96 -6.25
N GLY A 147 -1.04 12.92 -6.59
CA GLY A 147 -0.34 11.68 -6.95
C GLY A 147 -0.44 10.63 -5.85
N GLN A 148 -0.20 11.03 -4.61
CA GLN A 148 -0.32 10.13 -3.45
C GLN A 148 -1.78 9.67 -3.23
N ALA A 149 -2.76 10.56 -3.36
CA ALA A 149 -4.17 10.20 -3.22
C ALA A 149 -4.61 9.20 -4.30
N PHE A 150 -4.24 9.42 -5.56
CA PHE A 150 -4.52 8.47 -6.65
C PHE A 150 -3.86 7.11 -6.44
N PHE A 151 -2.65 7.10 -5.88
CA PHE A 151 -1.92 5.89 -5.57
C PHE A 151 -2.58 5.14 -4.41
N SER A 152 -2.84 5.80 -3.28
CA SER A 152 -3.41 5.22 -2.06
C SER A 152 -4.80 4.62 -2.30
N LEU A 153 -5.66 5.36 -2.99
CA LEU A 153 -7.00 4.90 -3.37
C LEU A 153 -7.01 3.88 -4.52
N SER A 154 -5.85 3.46 -5.00
CA SER A 154 -5.70 2.51 -6.11
C SER A 154 -6.45 2.91 -7.40
N VAL A 155 -6.66 4.21 -7.61
CA VAL A 155 -7.32 4.72 -8.82
C VAL A 155 -6.44 4.48 -10.04
N ALA A 156 -5.15 4.79 -9.92
CA ALA A 156 -4.17 4.58 -11.00
C ALA A 156 -3.91 3.09 -11.29
N GLY A 157 -4.04 2.21 -10.28
CA GLY A 157 -3.83 0.77 -10.39
C GLY A 157 -5.06 -0.06 -10.77
N ASN A 158 -6.18 0.58 -11.12
CA ASN A 158 -7.48 -0.06 -11.41
C ASN A 158 -8.09 -0.87 -10.25
N GLY A 159 -7.49 -0.84 -9.05
CA GLY A 159 -8.00 -1.56 -7.88
C GLY A 159 -9.43 -1.17 -7.55
N THR A 160 -9.71 0.12 -7.49
CA THR A 160 -11.06 0.65 -7.23
C THR A 160 -12.08 0.19 -8.27
N LEU A 161 -11.68 0.10 -9.55
CA LEU A 161 -12.54 -0.41 -10.62
C LEU A 161 -12.86 -1.90 -10.42
N ILE A 162 -11.85 -2.70 -10.06
CA ILE A 162 -12.00 -4.14 -9.83
C ILE A 162 -12.88 -4.39 -8.61
N TYR A 163 -12.62 -3.73 -7.48
CA TYR A 163 -13.46 -3.87 -6.28
C TYR A 163 -14.88 -3.35 -6.51
N GLY A 164 -15.05 -2.26 -7.25
CA GLY A 164 -16.36 -1.77 -7.66
C GLY A 164 -17.16 -2.79 -8.49
N SER A 165 -16.50 -3.63 -9.28
CA SER A 165 -17.16 -4.68 -10.05
C SER A 165 -17.71 -5.83 -9.20
N TYR A 166 -17.25 -5.98 -7.97
CA TYR A 166 -17.71 -7.02 -7.03
C TYR A 166 -18.85 -6.55 -6.11
N LEU A 167 -19.17 -5.26 -6.13
CA LEU A 167 -20.27 -4.73 -5.32
C LEU A 167 -21.61 -5.29 -5.77
N SER A 168 -22.48 -5.58 -4.81
CA SER A 168 -23.86 -5.95 -5.08
C SER A 168 -24.63 -4.77 -5.70
N LYS A 169 -25.75 -5.05 -6.36
CA LYS A 169 -26.59 -4.00 -6.97
C LYS A 169 -27.26 -3.09 -5.92
N GLU A 170 -27.37 -3.58 -4.70
CA GLU A 170 -27.95 -2.89 -3.55
C GLU A 170 -26.93 -2.04 -2.78
N ALA A 171 -25.65 -2.11 -3.13
CA ALA A 171 -24.59 -1.38 -2.43
C ALA A 171 -24.69 0.12 -2.68
N ASP A 172 -24.67 0.89 -1.59
CA ASP A 172 -24.56 2.35 -1.66
C ASP A 172 -23.10 2.74 -1.96
N VAL A 173 -22.85 3.07 -3.23
CA VAL A 173 -21.51 3.43 -3.72
C VAL A 173 -21.00 4.72 -3.09
N PRO A 174 -21.80 5.82 -2.96
CA PRO A 174 -21.38 7.04 -2.28
C PRO A 174 -20.97 6.81 -0.83
N GLU A 175 -21.72 6.03 -0.06
CA GLU A 175 -21.41 5.74 1.34
C GLU A 175 -20.13 4.88 1.43
N SER A 176 -20.00 3.87 0.58
CA SER A 176 -18.81 3.04 0.50
C SER A 176 -17.56 3.88 0.16
N ALA A 177 -17.67 4.81 -0.79
CA ALA A 177 -16.56 5.68 -1.17
C ALA A 177 -16.13 6.62 -0.03
N ARG A 178 -17.08 7.18 0.72
CA ARG A 178 -16.81 8.02 1.90
C ARG A 178 -16.09 7.22 2.99
N THR A 179 -16.56 6.02 3.26
CA THR A 179 -15.96 5.12 4.25
C THR A 179 -14.52 4.77 3.87
N VAL A 180 -14.27 4.41 2.61
CA VAL A 180 -12.91 4.13 2.10
C VAL A 180 -12.02 5.36 2.26
N ALA A 181 -12.45 6.54 1.80
CA ALA A 181 -11.67 7.76 1.91
C ALA A 181 -11.35 8.13 3.36
N PHE A 182 -12.29 7.93 4.28
CA PHE A 182 -12.09 8.19 5.71
C PHE A 182 -11.03 7.26 6.31
N PHE A 183 -11.15 5.95 6.12
CA PHE A 183 -10.20 4.99 6.68
C PHE A 183 -8.82 5.07 6.02
N ASP A 184 -8.75 5.37 4.72
CA ASP A 184 -7.50 5.60 4.01
C ASP A 184 -6.76 6.82 4.59
N SER A 185 -7.49 7.93 4.79
CA SER A 185 -6.92 9.14 5.41
C SER A 185 -6.47 8.89 6.86
N MET A 186 -7.25 8.16 7.64
CA MET A 186 -6.86 7.77 9.00
C MET A 186 -5.59 6.92 9.00
N ALA A 187 -5.52 5.93 8.13
CA ALA A 187 -4.34 5.06 8.01
C ALA A 187 -3.10 5.86 7.60
N ALA A 188 -3.25 6.80 6.65
CA ALA A 188 -2.17 7.67 6.21
C ALA A 188 -1.64 8.56 7.35
N ILE A 189 -2.53 9.19 8.13
CA ILE A 189 -2.14 10.00 9.28
C ILE A 189 -1.46 9.14 10.35
N LEU A 190 -2.02 7.99 10.68
CA LEU A 190 -1.48 7.07 11.67
C LEU A 190 -0.09 6.54 11.29
N SER A 191 0.14 6.29 10.01
CA SER A 191 1.44 5.81 9.52
C SER A 191 2.49 6.93 9.42
N ALA A 192 2.06 8.20 9.40
CA ALA A 192 2.95 9.35 9.42
C ALA A 192 3.39 9.75 10.83
N LEU A 193 2.61 9.40 11.86
CA LEU A 193 2.91 9.61 13.28
C LEU A 193 3.96 8.63 13.79
#